data_8b203c19a7c027539e896b29c6c30807
#
_entry.id   8b203c19a7c027539e896b29c6c30807
#
_cell.length_a   1.000
_cell.length_b   1.000
_cell.length_c   1.000
_cell.angle_alpha   90.00
_cell.angle_beta   90.00
_cell.angle_gamma   90.00
#
_symmetry.space_group_name_H-M   'P 1'
#
loop_
_entity.id
_entity.type
_entity.pdbx_description
1 polymer ?
#
loop_
_entity_poly.entity_id
_entity_poly.type
_entity_poly.pdbx_seq_one_letter_code
_entity_poly.pdbx_strand_id
1 'polypeptide(L)'
;MFVFEDPKDANEFHNYINTKYGLNDIDVYDNIPFTIDNKQYFFSFYEVDIPNKTINLVPLVVDAILQSAELDPVMDGLYETRKGNWYIAIEVYSNTEKDSLEPNSDSRPLVSEYLDLLKNEYLASYNYNEVLFKN
;
A
#
# COMPACT_ATOMS: atom_id res chain seq x y z
N MET A 1 3.45 9.99 -2.65
CA MET A 1 2.45 9.14 -2.00
C MET A 1 1.99 8.05 -2.97
N PHE A 2 1.87 6.85 -2.47
CA PHE A 2 1.40 5.70 -3.24
C PHE A 2 -0.02 5.38 -2.79
N VAL A 3 -0.98 5.39 -3.71
CA VAL A 3 -2.41 5.23 -3.35
C VAL A 3 -3.03 4.15 -4.21
N PHE A 4 -3.81 3.27 -3.60
CA PHE A 4 -4.56 2.26 -4.36
C PHE A 4 -5.92 2.01 -3.71
N GLU A 5 -6.86 1.56 -4.53
CA GLU A 5 -8.20 1.22 -4.05
C GLU A 5 -8.16 -0.08 -3.25
N ASP A 6 -8.83 -0.06 -2.10
CA ASP A 6 -8.90 -1.23 -1.22
C ASP A 6 -10.31 -1.79 -1.21
N PRO A 7 -10.56 -2.90 -1.91
CA PRO A 7 -11.88 -3.51 -1.94
C PRO A 7 -12.21 -4.35 -0.71
N LYS A 8 -11.25 -4.59 0.16
CA LYS A 8 -11.47 -5.43 1.34
C LYS A 8 -12.10 -4.65 2.47
N ASP A 9 -12.50 -5.35 3.53
CA ASP A 9 -13.10 -4.73 4.70
C ASP A 9 -12.12 -3.86 5.46
N ALA A 10 -12.67 -3.01 6.32
CA ALA A 10 -11.87 -2.16 7.18
C ALA A 10 -10.89 -2.98 7.99
N ASN A 11 -9.71 -2.44 8.19
CA ASN A 11 -8.62 -3.05 8.97
C ASN A 11 -7.96 -4.28 8.31
N GLU A 12 -8.36 -4.65 7.11
CA GLU A 12 -7.70 -5.78 6.45
C GLU A 12 -6.26 -5.47 6.07
N PHE A 13 -6.01 -4.27 5.58
CA PHE A 13 -4.64 -3.88 5.29
C PHE A 13 -3.80 -3.75 6.56
N HIS A 14 -4.40 -3.23 7.63
CA HIS A 14 -3.76 -3.20 8.95
C HIS A 14 -3.34 -4.61 9.38
N ASN A 15 -4.24 -5.56 9.25
CA ASN A 15 -3.97 -6.94 9.64
C ASN A 15 -2.87 -7.57 8.79
N TYR A 16 -2.89 -7.28 7.49
CA TYR A 16 -1.87 -7.75 6.57
C TYR A 16 -0.49 -7.21 6.95
N ILE A 17 -0.39 -5.90 7.17
CA ILE A 17 0.89 -5.28 7.53
C ILE A 17 1.38 -5.77 8.88
N ASN A 18 0.47 -5.85 9.86
CA ASN A 18 0.83 -6.34 11.18
C ASN A 18 1.42 -7.75 11.12
N THR A 19 0.81 -8.62 10.34
CA THR A 19 1.26 -9.99 10.19
C THR A 19 2.56 -10.09 9.38
N LYS A 20 2.61 -9.39 8.25
CA LYS A 20 3.76 -9.47 7.35
C LYS A 20 5.05 -8.97 8.01
N TYR A 21 4.96 -7.89 8.76
CA TYR A 21 6.15 -7.28 9.38
C TYR A 21 6.33 -7.66 10.84
N GLY A 22 5.45 -8.51 11.38
CA GLY A 22 5.59 -9.02 12.75
C GLY A 22 5.55 -7.93 13.79
N LEU A 23 4.60 -7.01 13.69
CA LEU A 23 4.58 -5.80 14.52
C LEU A 23 3.96 -6.00 15.90
N ASN A 24 3.26 -7.09 16.14
CA ASN A 24 2.60 -7.38 17.41
C ASN A 24 1.65 -6.26 17.86
N ASP A 25 0.91 -5.70 16.90
CA ASP A 25 -0.05 -4.61 17.10
C ASP A 25 0.58 -3.31 17.60
N ILE A 26 1.88 -3.13 17.44
CA ILE A 26 2.58 -1.92 17.87
C ILE A 26 2.94 -1.08 16.65
N ASP A 27 2.50 0.18 16.66
CA ASP A 27 2.83 1.16 15.60
C ASP A 27 2.53 0.65 14.19
N VAL A 28 1.40 -0.02 14.01
CA VAL A 28 1.09 -0.68 12.74
C VAL A 28 0.83 0.31 11.61
N TYR A 29 0.48 1.55 11.92
CA TYR A 29 0.19 2.56 10.90
C TYR A 29 1.38 3.45 10.58
N ASP A 30 2.44 3.42 11.36
CA ASP A 30 3.43 4.46 11.31
C ASP A 30 4.85 3.91 11.48
N ASN A 31 5.79 4.52 10.75
CA ASN A 31 7.21 4.22 10.85
C ASN A 31 7.55 2.73 10.67
N ILE A 32 6.89 2.08 9.74
CA ILE A 32 7.11 0.66 9.50
C ILE A 32 8.38 0.48 8.68
N PRO A 33 9.41 -0.19 9.22
CA PRO A 33 10.68 -0.31 8.52
C PRO A 33 10.65 -1.39 7.46
N PHE A 34 11.30 -1.12 6.35
CA PHE A 34 11.56 -2.12 5.32
C PHE A 34 12.88 -1.80 4.61
N THR A 35 13.42 -2.77 3.90
CA THR A 35 14.73 -2.65 3.27
C THR A 35 14.64 -3.01 1.80
N ILE A 36 15.27 -2.20 0.96
CA ILE A 36 15.47 -2.49 -0.46
C ILE A 36 16.95 -2.29 -0.75
N ASP A 37 17.60 -3.31 -1.32
CA ASP A 37 19.02 -3.25 -1.69
C ASP A 37 19.92 -2.74 -0.56
N ASN A 38 19.70 -3.25 0.64
CA ASN A 38 20.46 -2.90 1.85
C ASN A 38 20.26 -1.48 2.36
N LYS A 39 19.31 -0.73 1.78
CA LYS A 39 18.94 0.59 2.27
C LYS A 39 17.64 0.50 3.03
N GLN A 40 17.60 1.11 4.22
CA GLN A 40 16.40 1.10 5.06
C GLN A 40 15.49 2.27 4.73
N TYR A 41 14.21 1.94 4.63
CA TYR A 41 13.12 2.91 4.44
C TYR A 41 12.09 2.70 5.54
N PHE A 42 11.18 3.66 5.63
CA PHE A 42 10.03 3.58 6.53
C PHE A 42 8.78 3.98 5.77
N PHE A 43 7.67 3.34 6.09
CA PHE A 43 6.40 3.80 5.53
C PHE A 43 5.35 3.98 6.61
N SER A 44 4.40 4.85 6.30
CA SER A 44 3.19 5.05 7.08
C SER A 44 2.01 4.94 6.13
N PHE A 45 0.86 4.49 6.61
CA PHE A 45 -0.29 4.35 5.74
C PHE A 45 -1.57 4.81 6.40
N TYR A 46 -2.55 5.13 5.57
CA TYR A 46 -3.86 5.61 5.99
C TYR A 46 -4.93 4.93 5.18
N GLU A 47 -6.08 4.65 5.81
CA GLU A 47 -7.28 4.24 5.10
C GLU A 47 -8.11 5.50 4.84
N VAL A 48 -8.39 5.78 3.58
CA VAL A 48 -9.05 7.03 3.18
C VAL A 48 -10.34 6.70 2.43
N ASP A 49 -11.44 7.29 2.87
CA ASP A 49 -12.70 7.22 2.15
C ASP A 49 -12.81 8.41 1.22
N ILE A 50 -12.92 8.13 -0.07
CA ILE A 50 -13.07 9.18 -1.09
C ILE A 50 -14.44 8.98 -1.69
N PRO A 51 -15.45 9.77 -1.25
CA PRO A 51 -16.84 9.55 -1.64
C PRO A 51 -17.09 9.64 -3.13
N ASN A 52 -16.25 10.38 -3.82
CA ASN A 52 -16.38 10.60 -5.23
C ASN A 52 -15.12 10.10 -5.92
N LYS A 53 -15.23 9.04 -6.70
CA LYS A 53 -14.10 8.52 -7.47
C LYS A 53 -13.60 9.52 -8.50
N THR A 54 -13.90 10.79 -8.35
CA THR A 54 -13.41 11.74 -9.27
C THR A 54 -12.00 12.06 -8.94
N ILE A 55 -11.44 12.15 -9.67
CA ILE A 55 -10.51 12.85 -10.27
C ILE A 55 -9.54 13.61 -9.50
N ASN A 56 -9.87 14.11 -8.34
CA ASN A 56 -8.94 14.82 -7.50
C ASN A 56 -7.82 13.91 -7.02
N LEU A 57 -8.02 12.62 -7.14
CA LEU A 57 -6.96 11.67 -6.91
C LEU A 57 -5.93 11.66 -8.02
N VAL A 58 -6.35 12.00 -9.22
CA VAL A 58 -5.46 11.84 -10.37
C VAL A 58 -4.13 12.56 -10.19
N PRO A 59 -4.08 13.79 -9.67
CA PRO A 59 -2.80 14.43 -9.42
C PRO A 59 -2.00 13.83 -8.27
N LEU A 60 -2.68 13.11 -7.37
CA LEU A 60 -2.03 12.47 -6.23
C LEU A 60 -1.65 11.03 -6.52
N VAL A 61 -2.17 10.53 -7.63
CA VAL A 61 -2.02 9.14 -8.00
C VAL A 61 -0.70 8.97 -8.69
N VAL A 62 0.13 8.13 -8.15
CA VAL A 62 1.28 7.63 -8.87
C VAL A 62 0.82 6.57 -9.85
N ASP A 63 1.69 6.18 -10.75
CA ASP A 63 1.42 5.22 -11.82
C ASP A 63 0.72 3.95 -11.31
N ALA A 64 0.95 3.61 -10.05
CA ALA A 64 0.37 2.43 -9.45
C ALA A 64 -1.16 2.41 -9.44
N ILE A 65 -1.81 3.58 -9.35
CA ILE A 65 -3.27 3.60 -9.39
C ILE A 65 -3.79 3.30 -10.81
N LEU A 66 -3.11 3.79 -11.80
CA LEU A 66 -3.47 3.48 -13.18
C LEU A 66 -3.39 1.98 -13.41
N GLN A 67 -2.36 1.34 -12.90
CA GLN A 67 -2.22 -0.11 -12.96
C GLN A 67 -3.32 -0.81 -12.17
N SER A 68 -3.67 -0.27 -11.02
CA SER A 68 -4.75 -0.83 -10.21
C SER A 68 -6.09 -0.77 -10.93
N ALA A 69 -6.36 0.31 -11.64
CA ALA A 69 -7.59 0.45 -12.38
C ALA A 69 -7.73 -0.62 -13.47
N GLU A 70 -6.63 -1.01 -14.06
CA GLU A 70 -6.62 -2.07 -15.06
C GLU A 70 -6.83 -3.45 -14.45
N LEU A 71 -6.41 -3.63 -13.20
CA LEU A 71 -6.51 -4.92 -12.52
C LEU A 71 -7.80 -5.10 -11.74
N ASP A 72 -8.49 -4.01 -11.41
CA ASP A 72 -9.67 -4.04 -10.57
C ASP A 72 -10.75 -5.01 -11.03
N PRO A 73 -11.08 -5.09 -12.32
CA PRO A 73 -12.11 -6.03 -12.75
C PRO A 73 -11.79 -7.48 -12.45
N VAL A 74 -10.51 -7.81 -12.35
CA VAL A 74 -10.06 -9.17 -12.06
C VAL A 74 -10.28 -9.52 -10.60
N MET A 75 -10.26 -8.50 -9.75
CA MET A 75 -10.38 -8.69 -8.32
C MET A 75 -11.83 -8.70 -7.84
N ASP A 76 -12.74 -8.24 -8.65
CA ASP A 76 -14.15 -8.19 -8.31
C ASP A 76 -14.68 -9.60 -8.02
N GLY A 77 -15.40 -9.72 -6.91
CA GLY A 77 -15.99 -10.97 -6.50
C GLY A 77 -15.08 -11.89 -5.72
N LEU A 78 -13.82 -11.56 -5.58
CA LEU A 78 -12.88 -12.33 -4.78
C LEU A 78 -12.94 -11.98 -3.30
N TYR A 79 -13.41 -10.79 -2.98
CA TYR A 79 -13.41 -10.27 -1.62
C TYR A 79 -14.77 -9.71 -1.27
N GLU A 80 -15.08 -9.73 0.04
CA GLU A 80 -16.16 -8.92 0.54
C GLU A 80 -15.72 -7.47 0.49
N THR A 81 -16.56 -6.60 -0.07
CA THR A 81 -16.23 -5.19 -0.16
C THR A 81 -17.02 -4.41 0.87
N ARG A 82 -16.34 -3.49 1.53
CA ARG A 82 -17.03 -2.51 2.37
C ARG A 82 -17.70 -1.47 1.48
N LYS A 83 -18.70 -0.81 2.05
CA LYS A 83 -19.39 0.25 1.31
C LYS A 83 -18.51 1.49 1.23
N GLY A 84 -18.60 2.17 0.11
CA GLY A 84 -17.85 3.39 -0.13
C GLY A 84 -16.65 3.15 -1.03
N ASN A 85 -15.89 4.20 -1.22
CA ASN A 85 -14.69 4.17 -2.06
C ASN A 85 -13.47 4.33 -1.17
N TRP A 86 -12.98 3.22 -0.66
CA TRP A 86 -11.86 3.20 0.28
C TRP A 86 -10.55 3.00 -0.45
N TYR A 87 -9.54 3.71 0.01
CA TYR A 87 -8.20 3.67 -0.55
C TYR A 87 -7.18 3.53 0.55
N ILE A 88 -6.06 2.94 0.21
CA ILE A 88 -4.88 2.94 1.08
C ILE A 88 -3.91 3.96 0.51
N ALA A 89 -3.47 4.88 1.35
CA ALA A 89 -2.46 5.87 0.99
C ALA A 89 -1.20 5.59 1.79
N ILE A 90 -0.08 5.46 1.11
CA ILE A 90 1.21 5.11 1.71
C ILE A 90 2.21 6.22 1.47
N GLU A 91 2.85 6.68 2.52
CA GLU A 91 3.97 7.61 2.47
C GLU A 91 5.24 6.87 2.82
N VAL A 92 6.33 7.16 2.11
CA VAL A 92 7.62 6.51 2.33
C VAL A 92 8.70 7.56 2.51
N TYR A 93 9.55 7.32 3.47
CA TYR A 93 10.69 8.20 3.75
C TYR A 93 11.89 7.36 4.21
N SER A 94 13.04 8.00 4.28
CA SER A 94 14.25 7.37 4.79
C SER A 94 15.01 8.40 5.62
N ASN A 95 16.16 7.99 6.16
CA ASN A 95 17.00 8.91 6.92
C ASN A 95 17.59 10.04 6.06
N THR A 96 17.58 9.84 4.74
CA THR A 96 18.18 10.81 3.80
C THR A 96 17.13 11.56 2.98
N GLU A 97 15.89 11.08 2.94
CA GLU A 97 14.83 11.67 2.14
C GLU A 97 13.53 11.73 2.93
N LYS A 98 12.87 12.89 2.93
CA LYS A 98 11.58 13.05 3.58
C LYS A 98 10.46 12.38 2.80
N ASP A 99 10.62 12.27 1.48
CA ASP A 99 9.61 11.67 0.61
C ASP A 99 10.33 10.92 -0.50
N SER A 100 10.39 9.61 -0.34
CA SER A 100 11.06 8.73 -1.29
C SER A 100 10.22 8.46 -2.54
N LEU A 101 9.01 9.01 -2.59
CA LEU A 101 8.10 8.86 -3.72
C LEU A 101 7.94 10.14 -4.53
N GLU A 102 8.64 11.22 -4.15
CA GLU A 102 8.54 12.43 -4.96
C GLU A 102 9.18 12.22 -6.33
N PRO A 103 8.74 12.95 -7.36
CA PRO A 103 9.20 12.71 -8.73
C PRO A 103 10.71 12.78 -8.93
N ASN A 104 11.40 13.58 -8.13
CA ASN A 104 12.86 13.77 -8.25
C ASN A 104 13.66 12.81 -7.39
N SER A 105 13.03 11.95 -6.61
CA SER A 105 13.74 11.00 -5.77
C SER A 105 14.35 9.88 -6.60
N ASP A 106 15.62 9.61 -6.40
CA ASP A 106 16.29 8.47 -7.03
C ASP A 106 15.73 7.15 -6.55
N SER A 107 15.11 7.12 -5.37
CA SER A 107 14.53 5.93 -4.80
C SER A 107 13.13 5.62 -5.34
N ARG A 108 12.49 6.58 -5.98
CA ARG A 108 11.10 6.44 -6.40
C ARG A 108 10.82 5.18 -7.24
N PRO A 109 11.63 4.85 -8.25
CA PRO A 109 11.35 3.64 -9.04
C PRO A 109 11.40 2.36 -8.21
N LEU A 110 12.41 2.22 -7.35
CA LEU A 110 12.56 1.03 -6.52
C LEU A 110 11.47 0.93 -5.46
N VAL A 111 11.15 2.05 -4.83
CA VAL A 111 10.11 2.08 -3.80
C VAL A 111 8.75 1.82 -4.42
N SER A 112 8.47 2.41 -5.57
CA SER A 112 7.19 2.19 -6.25
C SER A 112 7.02 0.73 -6.65
N GLU A 113 8.08 0.09 -7.11
CA GLU A 113 8.04 -1.33 -7.45
C GLU A 113 7.77 -2.19 -6.22
N TYR A 114 8.44 -1.89 -5.12
CA TYR A 114 8.23 -2.60 -3.86
C TYR A 114 6.78 -2.48 -3.39
N LEU A 115 6.23 -1.26 -3.41
CA LEU A 115 4.86 -1.03 -2.98
C LEU A 115 3.84 -1.67 -3.90
N ASP A 116 4.14 -1.74 -5.19
CA ASP A 116 3.28 -2.42 -6.14
C ASP A 116 3.22 -3.92 -5.86
N LEU A 117 4.35 -4.52 -5.54
CA LEU A 117 4.40 -5.92 -5.13
C LEU A 117 3.65 -6.14 -3.81
N LEU A 118 3.80 -5.22 -2.87
CA LEU A 118 3.09 -5.26 -1.59
C LEU A 118 1.59 -5.21 -1.80
N LYS A 119 1.12 -4.29 -2.64
CA LYS A 119 -0.28 -4.16 -2.98
C LYS A 119 -0.81 -5.46 -3.59
N ASN A 120 -0.10 -6.00 -4.55
CA ASN A 120 -0.55 -7.21 -5.24
C ASN A 120 -0.60 -8.41 -4.30
N GLU A 121 0.37 -8.54 -3.42
CA GLU A 121 0.36 -9.60 -2.41
C GLU A 121 -0.84 -9.46 -1.48
N TYR A 122 -1.10 -8.24 -1.01
CA TYR A 122 -2.24 -7.98 -0.14
C TYR A 122 -3.55 -8.34 -0.83
N LEU A 123 -3.74 -7.86 -2.05
CA LEU A 123 -4.99 -8.07 -2.76
C LEU A 123 -5.24 -9.54 -3.10
N ALA A 124 -4.17 -10.31 -3.26
CA ALA A 124 -4.26 -11.72 -3.62
C ALA A 124 -4.32 -12.66 -2.40
N SER A 125 -4.15 -12.15 -1.19
CA SER A 125 -4.01 -12.98 0.00
C SER A 125 -5.28 -13.02 0.83
N TYR A 126 -5.61 -14.20 1.36
CA TYR A 126 -6.69 -14.39 2.32
C TYR A 126 -6.15 -14.74 3.70
N ASN A 127 -5.05 -15.46 3.74
CA ASN A 127 -4.40 -15.87 4.98
C ASN A 127 -3.05 -15.18 5.06
N TYR A 128 -2.96 -14.14 5.87
CA TYR A 128 -1.76 -13.33 5.93
C TYR A 128 -0.59 -14.05 6.61
N ASN A 129 -0.85 -15.10 7.35
CA ASN A 129 0.23 -15.90 7.92
C ASN A 129 1.11 -16.56 6.86
N GLU A 130 0.57 -16.80 5.69
CA GLU A 130 1.34 -17.38 4.59
C GLU A 130 2.38 -16.42 4.02
N VAL A 131 2.11 -15.12 4.08
CA VAL A 131 3.01 -14.13 3.49
C VAL A 131 4.26 -13.88 4.33
N LEU A 132 4.25 -14.29 5.60
CA LEU A 132 5.44 -14.18 6.44
C LEU A 132 6.61 -14.96 5.88
N PHE A 133 6.33 -16.05 5.24
CA PHE A 133 7.37 -16.96 4.76
C PHE A 133 7.86 -16.66 3.35
N LYS A 134 7.29 -15.63 2.74
CA LYS A 134 7.63 -15.23 1.37
C LYS A 134 8.59 -14.05 1.30
N ASN A 135 8.97 -13.54 2.43
CA ASN A 135 9.87 -12.38 2.51
C ASN A 135 11.32 -12.76 2.40
#